data_eb21228ac91293e9f1bd670515420d23
#
_entry.id   eb21228ac91293e9f1bd670515420d23
#
_cell.length_a   1.000
_cell.length_b   1.000
_cell.length_c   1.000
_cell.angle_alpha   90.00
_cell.angle_beta   90.00
_cell.angle_gamma   90.00
#
_symmetry.space_group_name_H-M   'P 1'
#
loop_
_entity.id
_entity.type
_entity.pdbx_description
1 polymer ?
#
loop_
_entity_poly.entity_id
_entity_poly.type
_entity_poly.pdbx_seq_one_letter_code
_entity_poly.pdbx_strand_id
1 'polypeptide(L)'
;TAMDMEQSNTATSGGLNSSAQMTIGMGSLGTVQFNDVSGSAANAIDDILPKAYEETWDGTSHSSSFHSFGSSTQSGSVDYRLPALSFGDMSLSLTATYDPNAGSGPASAGGVAGNDHSGVAYTAKIDSGMGLAVGGGIEEVTTASTATGASDLTRATGYVTYSNGPLSIGYQEMFQNTENAGDST
;
A
#
# COMPACT_ATOMS: atom_id res chain seq x y z
N THR A 1 -10.78 -18.70 7.93
CA THR A 1 -11.13 -17.29 8.10
C THR A 1 -10.43 -16.80 9.35
N ALA A 2 -9.44 -15.94 9.21
CA ALA A 2 -8.81 -15.26 10.33
C ALA A 2 -9.39 -13.83 10.38
N MET A 3 -9.90 -13.43 11.54
CA MET A 3 -10.16 -12.02 11.87
C MET A 3 -9.04 -11.59 12.80
N ASP A 4 -8.26 -10.62 12.38
CA ASP A 4 -7.31 -9.95 13.24
C ASP A 4 -7.87 -8.56 13.58
N MET A 5 -7.98 -8.28 14.86
CA MET A 5 -8.43 -6.99 15.35
C MET A 5 -7.34 -6.43 16.26
N GLU A 6 -6.57 -5.49 15.73
CA GLU A 6 -5.62 -4.74 16.56
C GLU A 6 -6.34 -3.66 17.35
N GLN A 7 -6.20 -3.73 18.66
CA GLN A 7 -6.69 -2.71 19.57
C GLN A 7 -5.56 -1.75 19.93
N SER A 8 -5.60 -0.53 19.40
CA SER A 8 -4.71 0.53 19.84
C SER A 8 -5.20 1.12 21.16
N ASN A 9 -4.33 1.13 22.17
CA ASN A 9 -4.61 1.69 23.49
C ASN A 9 -4.21 3.17 23.60
N THR A 10 -4.30 3.94 22.51
CA THR A 10 -4.10 5.39 22.57
C THR A 10 -5.46 6.06 22.82
N ALA A 11 -5.72 6.37 24.09
CA ALA A 11 -6.91 7.07 24.54
C ALA A 11 -6.94 8.52 24.04
N THR A 12 -7.32 8.71 22.78
CA THR A 12 -7.79 10.02 22.31
C THR A 12 -8.80 9.77 21.19
N SER A 13 -10.06 9.95 21.52
CA SER A 13 -11.23 9.91 20.63
C SER A 13 -11.77 8.52 20.25
N GLY A 14 -12.41 7.83 21.15
CA GLY A 14 -13.68 7.12 20.90
C GLY A 14 -13.70 5.84 20.09
N GLY A 15 -12.61 5.35 19.54
CA GLY A 15 -12.55 4.08 18.79
C GLY A 15 -11.82 2.98 19.55
N LEU A 16 -12.45 1.82 19.68
CA LEU A 16 -11.83 0.65 20.31
C LEU A 16 -10.81 -0.06 19.41
N ASN A 17 -10.81 0.24 18.11
CA ASN A 17 -9.91 -0.36 17.11
C ASN A 17 -9.20 0.74 16.33
N SER A 18 -7.89 0.62 16.14
CA SER A 18 -7.12 1.48 15.25
C SER A 18 -7.11 0.97 13.81
N SER A 19 -7.26 -0.32 13.63
CA SER A 19 -7.44 -0.98 12.33
C SER A 19 -8.20 -2.28 12.50
N ALA A 20 -8.92 -2.67 11.46
CA ALA A 20 -9.56 -3.97 11.38
C ALA A 20 -9.30 -4.58 10.02
N GLN A 21 -9.02 -5.87 9.99
CA GLN A 21 -8.79 -6.62 8.76
C GLN A 21 -9.61 -7.91 8.76
N MET A 22 -10.21 -8.22 7.64
CA MET A 22 -10.87 -9.49 7.43
C MET A 22 -10.25 -10.21 6.24
N THR A 23 -9.70 -11.40 6.49
CA THR A 23 -9.03 -12.19 5.46
C THR A 23 -9.83 -13.44 5.13
N ILE A 24 -10.04 -13.70 3.85
CA ILE A 24 -10.71 -14.87 3.32
C ILE A 24 -9.72 -15.66 2.47
N GLY A 25 -9.30 -16.83 2.95
CA GLY A 25 -8.47 -17.76 2.19
C GLY A 25 -9.34 -18.59 1.24
N MET A 26 -8.98 -18.61 -0.04
CA MET A 26 -9.69 -19.34 -1.09
C MET A 26 -8.87 -20.52 -1.64
N GLY A 27 -7.92 -21.03 -0.86
CA GLY A 27 -7.06 -22.14 -1.24
C GLY A 27 -6.18 -21.79 -2.45
N SER A 28 -6.27 -22.60 -3.50
CA SER A 28 -5.48 -22.38 -4.73
C SER A 28 -5.84 -21.11 -5.51
N LEU A 29 -6.93 -20.45 -5.17
CA LEU A 29 -7.32 -19.19 -5.77
C LEU A 29 -6.71 -17.97 -5.08
N GLY A 30 -5.98 -18.16 -3.97
CA GLY A 30 -5.35 -17.07 -3.25
C GLY A 30 -6.17 -16.56 -2.07
N THR A 31 -6.04 -15.26 -1.80
CA THR A 31 -6.61 -14.64 -0.60
C THR A 31 -7.22 -13.29 -0.94
N VAL A 32 -8.40 -13.03 -0.41
CA VAL A 32 -9.02 -11.69 -0.38
C VAL A 32 -8.91 -11.14 1.04
N GLN A 33 -8.46 -9.90 1.17
CA GLN A 33 -8.37 -9.20 2.44
C GLN A 33 -9.08 -7.85 2.34
N PHE A 34 -9.94 -7.58 3.30
CA PHE A 34 -10.58 -6.28 3.48
C PHE A 34 -9.83 -5.52 4.56
N ASN A 35 -9.43 -4.28 4.28
CA ASN A 35 -8.67 -3.40 5.16
C ASN A 35 -9.54 -2.21 5.57
N ASP A 36 -9.62 -1.92 6.85
CA ASP A 36 -10.38 -0.76 7.33
C ASP A 36 -9.54 0.51 7.34
N VAL A 37 -8.47 0.58 8.11
CA VAL A 37 -7.66 1.80 8.25
C VAL A 37 -6.27 1.64 7.66
N SER A 38 -5.69 0.45 7.75
CA SER A 38 -4.32 0.17 7.31
C SER A 38 -4.16 -1.29 6.91
N GLY A 39 -2.99 -1.63 6.40
CA GLY A 39 -2.61 -3.01 6.12
C GLY A 39 -2.86 -3.46 4.69
N SER A 40 -3.11 -2.54 3.76
CA SER A 40 -3.17 -2.88 2.35
C SER A 40 -1.83 -3.44 1.87
N ALA A 41 -1.89 -4.35 0.91
CA ALA A 41 -0.70 -4.93 0.32
C ALA A 41 0.12 -3.90 -0.47
N ALA A 42 -0.52 -2.85 -0.98
CA ALA A 42 0.16 -1.74 -1.62
C ALA A 42 1.00 -0.97 -0.61
N ASN A 43 0.43 -0.59 0.52
CA ASN A 43 1.15 0.15 1.56
C ASN A 43 2.28 -0.69 2.20
N ALA A 44 2.18 -2.01 2.16
CA ALA A 44 3.21 -2.89 2.73
C ALA A 44 4.58 -2.81 2.02
N ILE A 45 4.68 -2.21 0.83
CA ILE A 45 5.96 -2.01 0.14
C ILE A 45 6.45 -0.56 0.18
N ASP A 46 5.81 0.30 0.95
CA ASP A 46 6.26 1.67 1.18
C ASP A 46 7.63 1.68 1.88
N ASP A 47 7.76 0.91 2.95
CA ASP A 47 8.92 0.84 3.82
C ASP A 47 9.61 -0.53 3.77
N ILE A 48 10.17 -0.90 2.63
CA ILE A 48 10.75 -2.23 2.43
C ILE A 48 12.24 -2.31 2.79
N LEU A 49 12.90 -1.19 2.98
CA LEU A 49 14.34 -1.15 3.24
C LEU A 49 14.69 -1.71 4.62
N PRO A 50 15.81 -2.42 4.76
CA PRO A 50 16.29 -2.88 6.05
C PRO A 50 16.53 -1.72 7.02
N LYS A 51 15.98 -1.82 8.23
CA LYS A 51 16.10 -0.82 9.30
C LYS A 51 16.91 -1.40 10.44
N ALA A 52 17.80 -0.59 11.04
CA ALA A 52 18.55 -1.01 12.22
C ALA A 52 17.76 -0.76 13.52
N TYR A 53 17.02 0.33 13.57
CA TYR A 53 16.21 0.76 14.72
C TYR A 53 14.93 1.47 14.25
N GLU A 54 15.09 2.62 13.61
CA GLU A 54 14.04 3.39 12.96
C GLU A 54 14.53 3.87 11.60
N GLU A 55 13.68 4.46 10.80
CA GLU A 55 14.06 5.04 9.54
C GLU A 55 14.99 6.23 9.77
N THR A 56 16.01 6.38 8.94
CA THR A 56 17.02 7.44 9.09
C THR A 56 16.47 8.85 8.96
N TRP A 57 15.25 8.99 8.46
CA TRP A 57 14.53 10.27 8.33
C TRP A 57 13.55 10.55 9.48
N ASP A 58 13.33 9.61 10.38
CA ASP A 58 12.52 9.84 11.57
C ASP A 58 13.13 10.94 12.42
N GLY A 59 12.33 11.94 12.76
CA GLY A 59 12.76 13.11 13.52
C GLY A 59 13.41 14.22 12.70
N THR A 60 13.57 14.05 11.40
CA THR A 60 13.92 15.15 10.48
C THR A 60 12.67 15.71 9.83
N SER A 61 12.66 17.04 9.58
CA SER A 61 11.55 17.71 8.90
C SER A 61 11.56 17.39 7.40
N HIS A 62 11.41 16.13 7.03
CA HIS A 62 11.13 15.78 5.66
C HIS A 62 9.66 15.98 5.38
N SER A 63 9.35 16.62 4.25
CA SER A 63 7.98 16.60 3.77
C SER A 63 7.62 15.13 3.50
N SER A 64 6.58 14.64 4.17
CA SER A 64 6.06 13.27 4.10
C SER A 64 5.59 12.83 2.70
N SER A 65 5.83 13.62 1.69
CA SER A 65 5.39 13.37 0.31
C SER A 65 6.29 12.44 -0.49
N PHE A 66 7.45 12.04 0.03
CA PHE A 66 8.41 11.24 -0.73
C PHE A 66 8.24 9.72 -0.60
N HIS A 67 7.54 9.25 0.43
CA HIS A 67 7.44 7.83 0.74
C HIS A 67 6.01 7.46 1.09
N SER A 68 5.11 7.54 0.12
CA SER A 68 3.70 7.29 0.38
C SER A 68 3.04 6.37 -0.65
N PHE A 69 3.81 5.42 -1.19
CA PHE A 69 3.23 4.39 -2.06
C PHE A 69 2.15 3.61 -1.29
N GLY A 70 0.98 3.45 -1.89
CA GLY A 70 -0.14 2.78 -1.26
C GLY A 70 -0.84 3.55 -0.16
N SER A 71 -0.41 4.78 0.18
CA SER A 71 -1.07 5.58 1.21
C SER A 71 -2.47 6.03 0.81
N SER A 72 -2.71 6.17 -0.48
CA SER A 72 -4.04 6.54 -1.00
C SER A 72 -4.99 5.35 -1.13
N THR A 73 -4.46 4.12 -1.10
CA THR A 73 -5.23 2.88 -1.25
C THR A 73 -5.17 1.99 -0.01
N GLN A 74 -4.90 2.55 1.16
CA GLN A 74 -4.72 1.76 2.39
C GLN A 74 -6.00 1.60 3.22
N SER A 75 -6.91 2.58 3.20
CA SER A 75 -8.08 2.64 4.08
C SER A 75 -9.35 2.31 3.31
N GLY A 76 -10.14 1.35 3.81
CA GLY A 76 -11.36 0.90 3.12
C GLY A 76 -11.09 0.06 1.88
N SER A 77 -9.90 -0.45 1.73
CA SER A 77 -9.45 -1.16 0.53
C SER A 77 -9.71 -2.66 0.58
N VAL A 78 -9.66 -3.28 -0.59
CA VAL A 78 -9.72 -4.72 -0.77
C VAL A 78 -8.47 -5.18 -1.51
N ASP A 79 -7.73 -6.10 -0.90
CA ASP A 79 -6.59 -6.76 -1.54
C ASP A 79 -7.00 -8.11 -2.12
N TYR A 80 -6.50 -8.40 -3.30
CA TYR A 80 -6.44 -9.75 -3.83
C TYR A 80 -4.99 -10.19 -3.97
N ARG A 81 -4.62 -11.25 -3.27
CA ARG A 81 -3.27 -11.80 -3.26
C ARG A 81 -3.30 -13.16 -3.93
N LEU A 82 -2.60 -13.29 -5.06
CA LEU A 82 -2.45 -14.56 -5.74
C LEU A 82 -1.60 -15.51 -4.88
N PRO A 83 -1.79 -16.82 -5.01
CA PRO A 83 -0.86 -17.81 -4.46
C PRO A 83 0.54 -17.54 -5.03
N ALA A 84 1.56 -17.62 -4.19
CA ALA A 84 2.93 -17.47 -4.66
C ALA A 84 3.26 -18.55 -5.70
N LEU A 85 3.80 -18.10 -6.83
CA LEU A 85 4.26 -18.98 -7.90
C LEU A 85 5.72 -19.35 -7.61
N SER A 86 5.99 -20.65 -7.44
CA SER A 86 7.33 -21.15 -7.14
C SER A 86 8.03 -21.68 -8.40
N PHE A 87 9.29 -21.30 -8.58
CA PHE A 87 10.17 -21.69 -9.67
C PHE A 87 11.50 -22.16 -9.07
N GLY A 88 11.59 -23.41 -8.65
CA GLY A 88 12.72 -23.89 -7.88
C GLY A 88 12.77 -23.19 -6.51
N ASP A 89 13.89 -22.58 -6.18
CA ASP A 89 14.07 -21.82 -4.93
C ASP A 89 13.50 -20.39 -5.00
N MET A 90 13.07 -19.96 -6.18
CA MET A 90 12.50 -18.64 -6.37
C MET A 90 10.99 -18.64 -6.19
N SER A 91 10.44 -17.51 -5.73
CA SER A 91 9.00 -17.29 -5.67
C SER A 91 8.61 -15.93 -6.24
N LEU A 92 7.47 -15.89 -6.93
CA LEU A 92 6.83 -14.67 -7.40
C LEU A 92 5.52 -14.46 -6.65
N SER A 93 5.39 -13.32 -6.00
CA SER A 93 4.15 -12.87 -5.35
C SER A 93 3.54 -11.71 -6.13
N LEU A 94 2.24 -11.76 -6.36
CA LEU A 94 1.48 -10.74 -7.05
C LEU A 94 0.28 -10.34 -6.21
N THR A 95 0.01 -9.04 -6.12
CA THR A 95 -1.13 -8.50 -5.38
C THR A 95 -1.79 -7.37 -6.16
N ALA A 96 -3.10 -7.28 -6.06
CA ALA A 96 -3.89 -6.15 -6.52
C ALA A 96 -4.67 -5.58 -5.34
N THR A 97 -4.65 -4.27 -5.18
CA THR A 97 -5.42 -3.52 -4.17
C THR A 97 -6.40 -2.61 -4.89
N TYR A 98 -7.65 -2.57 -4.42
CA TYR A 98 -8.68 -1.63 -4.88
C TYR A 98 -9.25 -0.88 -3.70
N ASP A 99 -9.33 0.43 -3.82
CA ASP A 99 -9.98 1.31 -2.86
C ASP A 99 -11.07 2.12 -3.57
N PRO A 100 -12.34 1.94 -3.23
CA PRO A 100 -13.43 2.70 -3.83
C PRO A 100 -13.50 4.17 -3.40
N ASN A 101 -12.69 4.57 -2.40
CA ASN A 101 -12.69 5.93 -1.85
C ASN A 101 -11.27 6.43 -1.56
N ALA A 102 -10.37 6.18 -2.48
CA ALA A 102 -8.94 6.47 -2.36
C ALA A 102 -8.64 7.97 -2.12
N GLY A 103 -7.61 8.28 -1.34
CA GLY A 103 -7.13 9.64 -1.11
C GLY A 103 -7.96 10.47 -0.15
N SER A 104 -9.09 9.99 0.32
CA SER A 104 -9.82 10.56 1.43
C SER A 104 -9.27 9.96 2.72
N GLY A 105 -8.95 10.76 3.71
CA GLY A 105 -8.66 10.24 5.06
C GLY A 105 -9.75 9.26 5.53
N PRO A 106 -9.65 8.67 6.73
CA PRO A 106 -10.54 7.62 7.18
C PRO A 106 -11.97 7.95 6.82
N ALA A 107 -12.61 7.10 6.05
CA ALA A 107 -13.93 7.31 5.50
C ALA A 107 -14.91 7.65 6.64
N SER A 108 -15.25 8.91 6.77
CA SER A 108 -16.42 9.30 7.55
C SER A 108 -17.61 8.65 6.86
N ALA A 109 -18.26 7.74 7.56
CA ALA A 109 -19.44 7.05 7.09
C ALA A 109 -20.43 8.01 6.46
N GLY A 110 -20.71 7.82 5.18
CA GLY A 110 -21.64 8.63 4.41
C GLY A 110 -20.92 9.54 3.41
N GLY A 111 -20.93 9.14 2.15
CA GLY A 111 -20.29 9.85 1.06
C GLY A 111 -20.59 11.34 1.10
N VAL A 112 -19.57 12.13 1.31
CA VAL A 112 -19.64 13.56 1.07
C VAL A 112 -19.63 13.71 -0.45
N ALA A 113 -20.71 14.15 -1.01
CA ALA A 113 -20.81 14.47 -2.42
C ALA A 113 -19.65 15.41 -2.81
N GLY A 114 -18.74 14.95 -3.67
CA GLY A 114 -17.64 15.74 -4.18
C GLY A 114 -16.24 15.12 -4.08
N ASN A 115 -16.08 13.97 -3.43
CA ASN A 115 -14.79 13.27 -3.35
C ASN A 115 -14.88 11.86 -3.93
N ASP A 116 -15.36 11.75 -5.17
CA ASP A 116 -15.42 10.48 -5.88
C ASP A 116 -14.00 10.13 -6.41
N HIS A 117 -13.15 9.66 -5.52
CA HIS A 117 -11.84 9.10 -5.87
C HIS A 117 -11.92 7.58 -5.78
N SER A 118 -11.30 6.91 -6.72
CA SER A 118 -11.03 5.48 -6.60
C SER A 118 -9.55 5.23 -6.86
N GLY A 119 -9.00 4.19 -6.25
CA GLY A 119 -7.61 3.84 -6.41
C GLY A 119 -7.42 2.37 -6.71
N VAL A 120 -6.43 2.08 -7.52
CA VAL A 120 -5.93 0.73 -7.76
C VAL A 120 -4.43 0.71 -7.55
N ALA A 121 -3.93 -0.37 -6.97
CA ALA A 121 -2.50 -0.60 -6.90
C ALA A 121 -2.18 -2.06 -7.22
N TYR A 122 -1.05 -2.26 -7.88
CA TYR A 122 -0.53 -3.58 -8.21
C TYR A 122 0.88 -3.68 -7.67
N THR A 123 1.20 -4.81 -7.03
CA THR A 123 2.53 -5.09 -6.55
C THR A 123 3.03 -6.43 -7.05
N ALA A 124 4.34 -6.51 -7.26
CA ALA A 124 5.03 -7.74 -7.60
C ALA A 124 6.32 -7.85 -6.79
N LYS A 125 6.62 -9.06 -6.31
CA LYS A 125 7.87 -9.37 -5.60
C LYS A 125 8.41 -10.69 -6.10
N ILE A 126 9.68 -10.72 -6.45
CA ILE A 126 10.47 -11.93 -6.67
C ILE A 126 11.40 -12.10 -5.48
N ASP A 127 11.36 -13.27 -4.85
CA ASP A 127 12.29 -13.70 -3.82
C ASP A 127 13.15 -14.83 -4.38
N SER A 128 14.47 -14.70 -4.28
CA SER A 128 15.40 -15.68 -4.85
C SER A 128 15.58 -16.94 -3.99
N GLY A 129 15.06 -16.95 -2.75
CA GLY A 129 15.38 -17.99 -1.76
C GLY A 129 16.81 -17.93 -1.19
N MET A 130 17.66 -17.03 -1.71
CA MET A 130 19.07 -16.85 -1.30
C MET A 130 19.31 -15.48 -0.64
N GLY A 131 18.26 -14.84 -0.15
CA GLY A 131 18.33 -13.55 0.52
C GLY A 131 18.21 -12.33 -0.40
N LEU A 132 18.19 -12.49 -1.72
CA LEU A 132 17.92 -11.42 -2.67
C LEU A 132 16.42 -11.35 -2.94
N ALA A 133 15.83 -10.17 -2.78
CA ALA A 133 14.47 -9.88 -3.21
C ALA A 133 14.44 -8.62 -4.09
N VAL A 134 13.62 -8.67 -5.13
CA VAL A 134 13.35 -7.54 -6.04
C VAL A 134 11.86 -7.39 -6.16
N GLY A 135 11.38 -6.18 -6.08
CA GLY A 135 9.94 -5.94 -6.22
C GLY A 135 9.62 -4.49 -6.56
N GLY A 136 8.35 -4.23 -6.65
CA GLY A 136 7.84 -2.90 -6.90
C GLY A 136 6.33 -2.89 -7.09
N GLY A 137 5.80 -1.72 -7.40
CA GLY A 137 4.38 -1.55 -7.65
C GLY A 137 4.06 -0.27 -8.39
N ILE A 138 2.83 -0.21 -8.85
CA ILE A 138 2.21 0.99 -9.40
C ILE A 138 0.88 1.23 -8.70
N GLU A 139 0.60 2.49 -8.35
CA GLU A 139 -0.65 2.96 -7.76
C GLU A 139 -1.21 4.07 -8.64
N GLU A 140 -2.49 3.96 -8.96
CA GLU A 140 -3.24 4.98 -9.70
C GLU A 140 -4.47 5.38 -8.88
N VAL A 141 -4.63 6.67 -8.66
CA VAL A 141 -5.80 7.26 -8.02
C VAL A 141 -6.47 8.18 -9.01
N THR A 142 -7.72 7.87 -9.33
CA THR A 142 -8.52 8.62 -10.29
C THR A 142 -9.57 9.42 -9.55
N THR A 143 -9.70 10.69 -9.88
CA THR A 143 -10.76 11.56 -9.36
C THR A 143 -11.88 11.75 -10.37
N ALA A 144 -13.11 11.53 -9.96
CA ALA A 144 -14.28 11.88 -10.76
C ALA A 144 -14.67 13.36 -10.61
N SER A 145 -14.00 14.09 -9.72
CA SER A 145 -14.30 15.51 -9.48
C SER A 145 -13.79 16.37 -10.62
N THR A 146 -14.66 17.24 -11.12
CA THR A 146 -14.31 18.31 -12.09
C THR A 146 -13.97 19.62 -11.40
N ALA A 147 -13.85 19.63 -10.08
CA ALA A 147 -13.51 20.83 -9.32
C ALA A 147 -12.11 21.32 -9.65
N THR A 148 -11.92 22.63 -9.65
CA THR A 148 -10.59 23.23 -9.85
C THR A 148 -9.62 22.72 -8.78
N GLY A 149 -8.52 22.09 -9.19
CA GLY A 149 -7.53 21.49 -8.30
C GLY A 149 -7.74 20.02 -8.01
N ALA A 150 -8.76 19.37 -8.58
CA ALA A 150 -8.84 17.91 -8.62
C ALA A 150 -7.74 17.39 -9.55
N SER A 151 -7.07 16.31 -9.16
CA SER A 151 -5.98 15.74 -9.94
C SER A 151 -5.92 14.23 -9.78
N ASP A 152 -5.63 13.56 -10.87
CA ASP A 152 -5.27 12.15 -10.85
C ASP A 152 -3.83 12.00 -10.36
N LEU A 153 -3.55 10.91 -9.68
CA LEU A 153 -2.26 10.64 -9.08
C LEU A 153 -1.77 9.27 -9.52
N THR A 154 -0.56 9.22 -10.05
CA THR A 154 0.15 7.98 -10.34
C THR A 154 1.41 7.92 -9.51
N ARG A 155 1.63 6.81 -8.80
CA ARG A 155 2.88 6.51 -8.10
C ARG A 155 3.43 5.19 -8.58
N ALA A 156 4.74 5.08 -8.60
CA ALA A 156 5.44 3.83 -8.86
C ALA A 156 6.61 3.71 -7.90
N THR A 157 6.87 2.49 -7.44
CA THR A 157 8.04 2.19 -6.61
C THR A 157 8.73 0.94 -7.12
N GLY A 158 10.05 0.91 -7.00
CA GLY A 158 10.87 -0.25 -7.27
C GLY A 158 11.94 -0.40 -6.20
N TYR A 159 12.22 -1.62 -5.78
CA TYR A 159 13.21 -1.90 -4.76
C TYR A 159 14.00 -3.17 -5.03
N VAL A 160 15.19 -3.21 -4.44
CA VAL A 160 16.02 -4.40 -4.30
C VAL A 160 16.54 -4.48 -2.88
N THR A 161 16.45 -5.66 -2.28
CA THR A 161 17.00 -5.95 -0.95
C THR A 161 17.83 -7.21 -0.98
N TYR A 162 18.90 -7.23 -0.18
CA TYR A 162 19.73 -8.41 0.01
C TYR A 162 20.04 -8.60 1.49
N SER A 163 19.85 -9.83 1.98
CA SER A 163 20.15 -10.21 3.35
C SER A 163 20.95 -11.50 3.39
N ASN A 164 22.08 -11.48 4.08
CA ASN A 164 22.92 -12.66 4.30
C ASN A 164 23.60 -12.59 5.67
N GLY A 165 23.21 -13.49 6.56
CA GLY A 165 23.69 -13.49 7.95
C GLY A 165 23.32 -12.16 8.64
N PRO A 166 24.30 -11.44 9.23
CA PRO A 166 24.04 -10.18 9.91
C PRO A 166 23.96 -8.96 8.98
N LEU A 167 24.24 -9.14 7.69
CA LEU A 167 24.22 -8.06 6.72
C LEU A 167 22.87 -8.00 6.02
N SER A 168 22.25 -6.81 6.03
CA SER A 168 21.09 -6.48 5.20
C SER A 168 21.30 -5.13 4.55
N ILE A 169 21.12 -5.06 3.25
CA ILE A 169 21.20 -3.84 2.45
C ILE A 169 19.99 -3.75 1.52
N GLY A 170 19.63 -2.55 1.14
CA GLY A 170 18.54 -2.34 0.19
C GLY A 170 18.61 -0.97 -0.48
N TYR A 171 17.95 -0.90 -1.62
CA TYR A 171 17.70 0.33 -2.36
C TYR A 171 16.26 0.36 -2.81
N GLN A 172 15.60 1.49 -2.66
CA GLN A 172 14.25 1.74 -3.11
C GLN A 172 14.18 3.11 -3.77
N GLU A 173 13.44 3.20 -4.84
CA GLU A 173 13.16 4.43 -5.56
C GLU A 173 11.66 4.57 -5.78
N MET A 174 11.15 5.80 -5.67
CA MET A 174 9.75 6.10 -5.85
C MET A 174 9.57 7.26 -6.82
N PHE A 175 8.55 7.17 -7.65
CA PHE A 175 8.13 8.18 -8.61
C PHE A 175 6.70 8.57 -8.32
N GLN A 176 6.40 9.86 -8.47
CA GLN A 176 5.04 10.38 -8.39
C GLN A 176 4.80 11.34 -9.54
N ASN A 177 3.67 11.15 -10.20
CA ASN A 177 3.13 12.09 -11.17
C ASN A 177 1.72 12.51 -10.74
N THR A 178 1.41 13.79 -10.90
CA THR A 178 0.10 14.36 -10.58
C THR A 178 -0.40 15.09 -11.82
N GLU A 179 -1.49 14.60 -12.40
CA GLU A 179 -2.11 15.21 -13.57
C GLU A 179 -3.31 16.06 -13.14
N ASN A 180 -3.32 17.33 -13.48
CA ASN A 180 -4.47 18.19 -13.18
C ASN A 180 -5.67 17.76 -14.03
N ALA A 181 -6.82 17.59 -13.40
CA ALA A 181 -8.08 17.31 -14.09
C ALA A 181 -8.44 18.53 -14.97
N GLY A 182 -8.09 18.50 -16.23
CA GLY A 182 -8.26 19.60 -17.18
C GLY A 182 -7.24 19.60 -18.32
N ASP A 183 -6.23 18.78 -18.24
CA ASP A 183 -5.16 18.68 -19.25
C ASP A 183 -5.38 17.48 -20.19
N SER A 184 -6.64 17.18 -20.51
CA SER A 184 -6.98 16.23 -21.58
C SER A 184 -6.81 16.93 -22.93
N THR A 185 -5.65 16.82 -23.52
CA THR A 185 -5.41 17.10 -24.94
C THR A 185 -5.83 15.92 -25.82
#